data_9f092bd6edd4057e932f5d2bf41c9c0d
#
_entry.id   9f092bd6edd4057e932f5d2bf41c9c0d
#
_cell.length_a   1.000
_cell.length_b   1.000
_cell.length_c   1.000
_cell.angle_alpha   90.00
_cell.angle_beta   90.00
_cell.angle_gamma   90.00
#
_symmetry.space_group_name_H-M   'P 1'
#
loop_
_entity.id
_entity.type
_entity.pdbx_description
1 polymer ?
#
loop_
_entity_poly.entity_id
_entity_poly.type
_entity_poly.pdbx_seq_one_letter_code
_entity_poly.pdbx_strand_id
1 'polypeptide(L)'
;MLTCLTVQDTRNVYGAEAVNPELIRQQLKCVSEDAPIHAVKTGALGSAAVVDVLAEFLEKHPDIPIITDPVIKAAGGGDLADDELLAAMKQRLFPLAEMITPNGIELALLGESDNPDEAARKLLEKGCTSVLATGGHGTGIRITNTLYSHAPTPMSWDIERIGGEYHGTGCTLAAAIAAGRAQGLSPRAAISQAQNYVHRTILHALEVGRGQPVPDRGILWER
;
A
#
# COMPACT_ATOMS: atom_id res chain seq x y z
N MET A 1 -5.23 -9.17 9.81
CA MET A 1 -6.53 -8.68 10.35
C MET A 1 -7.33 -8.03 9.24
N LEU A 2 -8.65 -8.12 9.29
CA LEU A 2 -9.56 -7.38 8.42
C LEU A 2 -9.89 -6.05 9.10
N THR A 3 -9.66 -4.94 8.41
CA THR A 3 -9.95 -3.59 8.88
C THR A 3 -11.26 -3.04 8.32
N CYS A 4 -11.68 -3.55 7.16
CA CYS A 4 -13.01 -3.33 6.60
C CYS A 4 -13.51 -4.60 5.87
N LEU A 5 -14.82 -4.71 5.75
CA LEU A 5 -15.52 -5.71 4.96
C LEU A 5 -16.01 -5.04 3.68
N THR A 6 -15.74 -5.67 2.54
CA THR A 6 -16.13 -5.11 1.25
C THR A 6 -17.16 -5.99 0.55
N VAL A 7 -18.12 -5.34 -0.08
CA VAL A 7 -19.03 -5.97 -1.05
C VAL A 7 -18.43 -5.73 -2.42
N GLN A 8 -17.75 -6.73 -2.99
CA GLN A 8 -17.00 -6.57 -4.23
C GLN A 8 -17.00 -7.83 -5.08
N ASP A 9 -16.80 -7.62 -6.37
CA ASP A 9 -16.49 -8.68 -7.35
C ASP A 9 -15.24 -8.30 -8.16
N THR A 10 -14.95 -9.03 -9.24
CA THR A 10 -13.81 -8.76 -10.10
C THR A 10 -13.96 -7.50 -10.96
N ARG A 11 -15.09 -6.81 -10.93
CA ARG A 11 -15.38 -5.61 -11.71
C ARG A 11 -15.33 -4.36 -10.85
N ASN A 12 -15.89 -4.42 -9.62
CA ASN A 12 -16.07 -3.23 -8.80
C ASN A 12 -16.18 -3.53 -7.31
N VAL A 13 -16.02 -2.47 -6.50
CA VAL A 13 -16.40 -2.43 -5.09
C VAL A 13 -17.72 -1.66 -4.98
N TYR A 14 -18.73 -2.30 -4.42
CA TYR A 14 -20.10 -1.77 -4.28
C TYR A 14 -20.38 -1.21 -2.90
N GLY A 15 -19.54 -1.51 -1.92
CA GLY A 15 -19.65 -1.02 -0.56
C GLY A 15 -18.48 -1.48 0.30
N ALA A 16 -18.23 -0.74 1.36
CA ALA A 16 -17.26 -1.10 2.40
C ALA A 16 -17.84 -0.73 3.76
N GLU A 17 -17.63 -1.61 4.74
CA GLU A 17 -18.02 -1.39 6.14
C GLU A 17 -16.79 -1.57 7.04
N ALA A 18 -16.49 -0.57 7.85
CA ALA A 18 -15.37 -0.63 8.79
C ALA A 18 -15.63 -1.69 9.88
N VAL A 19 -14.61 -2.47 10.20
CA VAL A 19 -14.66 -3.37 11.34
C VAL A 19 -14.59 -2.53 12.62
N ASN A 20 -15.31 -2.98 13.66
CA ASN A 20 -15.31 -2.31 14.97
C ASN A 20 -13.88 -2.06 15.47
N PRO A 21 -13.48 -0.81 15.75
CA PRO A 21 -12.12 -0.46 16.16
C PRO A 21 -11.66 -1.17 17.43
N GLU A 22 -12.58 -1.41 18.38
CA GLU A 22 -12.24 -2.14 19.61
C GLU A 22 -11.92 -3.62 19.33
N LEU A 23 -12.59 -4.24 18.35
CA LEU A 23 -12.24 -5.59 17.91
C LEU A 23 -10.83 -5.62 17.28
N ILE A 24 -10.48 -4.61 16.47
CA ILE A 24 -9.13 -4.45 15.91
C ILE A 24 -8.09 -4.33 17.03
N ARG A 25 -8.37 -3.51 18.05
CA ARG A 25 -7.50 -3.35 19.22
C ARG A 25 -7.24 -4.67 19.94
N GLN A 26 -8.29 -5.46 20.17
CA GLN A 26 -8.18 -6.77 20.81
C GLN A 26 -7.39 -7.76 19.95
N GLN A 27 -7.62 -7.77 18.64
CA GLN A 27 -6.85 -8.64 17.73
C GLN A 27 -5.37 -8.27 17.68
N LEU A 28 -5.03 -6.96 17.63
CA LEU A 28 -3.65 -6.48 17.68
C LEU A 28 -2.97 -6.93 18.96
N LYS A 29 -3.63 -6.76 20.11
CA LYS A 29 -3.13 -7.20 21.41
C LYS A 29 -2.85 -8.71 21.39
N CYS A 30 -3.84 -9.53 21.03
CA CYS A 30 -3.67 -10.98 21.02
C CYS A 30 -2.51 -11.44 20.14
N VAL A 31 -2.40 -10.89 18.91
CA VAL A 31 -1.34 -11.29 17.96
C VAL A 31 0.04 -10.84 18.45
N SER A 32 0.15 -9.61 18.98
CA SER A 32 1.45 -9.08 19.45
C SER A 32 1.94 -9.74 20.73
N GLU A 33 1.04 -10.26 21.57
CA GLU A 33 1.39 -11.03 22.78
C GLU A 33 1.79 -12.48 22.45
N ASP A 34 1.29 -13.04 21.34
CA ASP A 34 1.53 -14.44 20.94
C ASP A 34 2.78 -14.62 20.08
N ALA A 35 3.06 -13.66 19.17
CA ALA A 35 4.14 -13.78 18.21
C ALA A 35 4.81 -12.44 17.90
N PRO A 36 6.13 -12.43 17.57
CA PRO A 36 6.83 -11.23 17.15
C PRO A 36 6.29 -10.74 15.80
N ILE A 37 5.98 -9.44 15.70
CA ILE A 37 5.59 -8.78 14.46
C ILE A 37 6.84 -8.17 13.84
N HIS A 38 7.20 -8.58 12.62
CA HIS A 38 8.42 -8.13 11.93
C HIS A 38 8.18 -7.03 10.90
N ALA A 39 6.95 -6.85 10.44
CA ALA A 39 6.52 -5.74 9.60
C ALA A 39 4.99 -5.61 9.64
N VAL A 40 4.49 -4.42 9.33
CA VAL A 40 3.06 -4.16 9.17
C VAL A 40 2.82 -3.60 7.76
N LYS A 41 1.81 -4.14 7.07
CA LYS A 41 1.25 -3.54 5.86
C LYS A 41 -0.17 -3.09 6.15
N THR A 42 -0.49 -1.85 5.83
CA THR A 42 -1.87 -1.34 5.84
C THR A 42 -2.38 -1.14 4.41
N GLY A 43 -3.68 -1.33 4.21
CA GLY A 43 -4.39 -1.10 2.94
C GLY A 43 -5.68 -0.33 3.22
N ALA A 44 -6.82 -0.81 2.70
CA ALA A 44 -8.12 -0.22 2.98
C ALA A 44 -8.45 -0.33 4.48
N LEU A 45 -8.61 0.82 5.16
CA LEU A 45 -8.75 0.89 6.63
C LEU A 45 -10.19 1.04 7.10
N GLY A 46 -11.07 1.58 6.23
CA GLY A 46 -12.51 1.65 6.45
C GLY A 46 -12.98 2.84 7.31
N SER A 47 -12.21 3.32 8.30
CA SER A 47 -12.59 4.50 9.08
C SER A 47 -11.40 5.16 9.78
N ALA A 48 -11.56 6.44 10.15
CA ALA A 48 -10.59 7.20 10.95
C ALA A 48 -10.33 6.54 12.31
N ALA A 49 -11.36 6.00 12.96
CA ALA A 49 -11.23 5.31 14.25
C ALA A 49 -10.35 4.04 14.16
N VAL A 50 -10.33 3.34 13.03
CA VAL A 50 -9.39 2.23 12.81
C VAL A 50 -7.97 2.76 12.66
N VAL A 51 -7.76 3.90 11.98
CA VAL A 51 -6.44 4.55 11.90
C VAL A 51 -5.93 4.90 13.29
N ASP A 52 -6.76 5.47 14.15
CA ASP A 52 -6.36 5.81 15.52
C ASP A 52 -5.88 4.60 16.30
N VAL A 53 -6.64 3.49 16.24
CA VAL A 53 -6.25 2.24 16.92
C VAL A 53 -4.92 1.70 16.39
N LEU A 54 -4.71 1.77 15.07
CA LEU A 54 -3.44 1.34 14.47
C LEU A 54 -2.29 2.25 14.88
N ALA A 55 -2.48 3.58 14.82
CA ALA A 55 -1.46 4.54 15.21
C ALA A 55 -1.05 4.36 16.68
N GLU A 56 -2.00 4.23 17.61
CA GLU A 56 -1.72 3.95 19.03
C GLU A 56 -0.91 2.66 19.25
N PHE A 57 -1.15 1.64 18.44
CA PHE A 57 -0.39 0.40 18.47
C PHE A 57 1.04 0.61 17.94
N LEU A 58 1.17 1.27 16.80
CA LEU A 58 2.44 1.48 16.11
C LEU A 58 3.37 2.44 16.86
N GLU A 59 2.82 3.46 17.51
CA GLU A 59 3.57 4.37 18.40
C GLU A 59 4.27 3.63 19.56
N LYS A 60 3.73 2.49 20.00
CA LYS A 60 4.33 1.62 21.01
C LYS A 60 5.36 0.63 20.46
N HIS A 61 5.43 0.51 19.14
CA HIS A 61 6.29 -0.44 18.44
C HIS A 61 7.10 0.25 17.31
N PRO A 62 7.92 1.26 17.63
CA PRO A 62 8.59 2.12 16.64
C PRO A 62 9.60 1.37 15.76
N ASP A 63 10.06 0.21 16.19
CA ASP A 63 11.05 -0.60 15.44
C ASP A 63 10.42 -1.46 14.34
N ILE A 64 9.09 -1.55 14.28
CA ILE A 64 8.39 -2.34 13.27
C ILE A 64 8.26 -1.52 11.97
N PRO A 65 8.84 -1.95 10.84
CA PRO A 65 8.66 -1.27 9.56
C PRO A 65 7.20 -1.31 9.10
N ILE A 66 6.69 -0.14 8.69
CA ILE A 66 5.29 0.04 8.29
C ILE A 66 5.24 0.44 6.83
N ILE A 67 4.58 -0.38 6.02
CA ILE A 67 4.31 -0.10 4.61
C ILE A 67 2.83 0.23 4.46
N THR A 68 2.53 1.49 4.15
CA THR A 68 1.16 1.97 3.99
C THR A 68 0.81 2.10 2.51
N ASP A 69 -0.12 1.26 2.06
CA ASP A 69 -0.77 1.37 0.76
C ASP A 69 -2.03 2.24 0.95
N PRO A 70 -2.03 3.50 0.48
CA PRO A 70 -3.09 4.46 0.79
C PRO A 70 -4.28 4.26 -0.14
N VAL A 71 -4.97 3.14 0.00
CA VAL A 71 -6.09 2.75 -0.86
C VAL A 71 -7.25 3.73 -0.67
N ILE A 72 -7.34 4.73 -1.56
CA ILE A 72 -8.39 5.76 -1.54
C ILE A 72 -9.58 5.33 -2.40
N LYS A 73 -9.28 4.74 -3.57
CA LYS A 73 -10.29 4.26 -4.51
C LYS A 73 -10.07 2.79 -4.83
N ALA A 74 -11.17 2.09 -5.02
CA ALA A 74 -11.13 0.75 -5.59
C ALA A 74 -10.70 0.80 -7.05
N ALA A 75 -10.12 -0.28 -7.58
CA ALA A 75 -9.76 -0.40 -9.00
C ALA A 75 -10.94 -0.15 -9.95
N GLY A 76 -12.17 -0.44 -9.53
CA GLY A 76 -13.41 -0.13 -10.27
C GLY A 76 -13.98 1.29 -10.03
N GLY A 77 -13.27 2.17 -9.29
CA GLY A 77 -13.64 3.58 -9.10
C GLY A 77 -14.50 3.90 -7.87
N GLY A 78 -14.91 2.90 -7.07
CA GLY A 78 -15.64 3.15 -5.81
C GLY A 78 -14.75 3.81 -4.76
N ASP A 79 -15.25 4.81 -4.04
CA ASP A 79 -14.52 5.46 -2.95
C ASP A 79 -14.42 4.51 -1.75
N LEU A 80 -13.20 4.35 -1.23
CA LEU A 80 -12.88 3.53 -0.05
C LEU A 80 -12.39 4.38 1.13
N ALA A 81 -12.18 5.67 0.92
CA ALA A 81 -11.78 6.62 1.94
C ALA A 81 -12.59 7.92 1.78
N ASP A 82 -13.17 8.38 2.86
CA ASP A 82 -13.76 9.71 3.01
C ASP A 82 -12.71 10.73 3.51
N ASP A 83 -13.11 12.00 3.60
CA ASP A 83 -12.23 13.08 4.02
C ASP A 83 -11.71 12.90 5.46
N GLU A 84 -12.52 12.32 6.35
CA GLU A 84 -12.16 12.07 7.75
C GLU A 84 -11.06 11.00 7.84
N LEU A 85 -11.23 9.90 7.11
CA LEU A 85 -10.22 8.83 7.02
C LEU A 85 -8.92 9.35 6.40
N LEU A 86 -9.01 10.14 5.30
CA LEU A 86 -7.83 10.74 4.67
C LEU A 86 -7.08 11.68 5.63
N ALA A 87 -7.81 12.51 6.37
CA ALA A 87 -7.22 13.39 7.38
C ALA A 87 -6.52 12.59 8.48
N ALA A 88 -7.15 11.54 9.00
CA ALA A 88 -6.58 10.66 10.01
C ALA A 88 -5.30 9.96 9.49
N MET A 89 -5.32 9.43 8.26
CA MET A 89 -4.13 8.82 7.65
C MET A 89 -2.98 9.82 7.54
N LYS A 90 -3.23 11.02 7.04
CA LYS A 90 -2.21 12.08 6.89
C LYS A 90 -1.63 12.54 8.24
N GLN A 91 -2.45 12.61 9.28
CA GLN A 91 -2.06 13.16 10.58
C GLN A 91 -1.46 12.10 11.52
N ARG A 92 -1.96 10.87 11.48
CA ARG A 92 -1.64 9.85 12.48
C ARG A 92 -0.83 8.69 11.93
N LEU A 93 -1.09 8.24 10.69
CA LEU A 93 -0.48 7.03 10.16
C LEU A 93 0.77 7.32 9.32
N PHE A 94 0.73 8.33 8.43
CA PHE A 94 1.88 8.64 7.55
C PHE A 94 3.14 9.03 8.33
N PRO A 95 3.08 9.79 9.45
CA PRO A 95 4.28 10.07 10.25
C PRO A 95 4.96 8.82 10.83
N LEU A 96 4.23 7.72 10.96
CA LEU A 96 4.75 6.45 11.46
C LEU A 96 5.23 5.52 10.33
N ALA A 97 4.89 5.83 9.07
CA ALA A 97 5.17 4.96 7.94
C ALA A 97 6.66 5.03 7.53
N GLU A 98 7.31 3.89 7.43
CA GLU A 98 8.60 3.78 6.76
C GLU A 98 8.44 4.07 5.26
N MET A 99 7.34 3.61 4.68
CA MET A 99 7.05 3.83 3.27
C MET A 99 5.55 3.92 3.02
N ILE A 100 5.15 4.91 2.21
CA ILE A 100 3.82 4.94 1.59
C ILE A 100 3.95 4.62 0.10
N THR A 101 2.95 3.91 -0.47
CA THR A 101 3.02 3.41 -1.85
C THR A 101 1.89 3.92 -2.74
N PRO A 102 1.70 5.25 -2.85
CA PRO A 102 0.61 5.83 -3.64
C PRO A 102 0.82 5.57 -5.14
N ASN A 103 -0.27 5.32 -5.86
CA ASN A 103 -0.27 5.48 -7.31
C ASN A 103 -0.29 6.97 -7.70
N GLY A 104 -0.16 7.29 -9.00
CA GLY A 104 -0.07 8.69 -9.44
C GLY A 104 -1.27 9.55 -9.06
N ILE A 105 -2.49 8.98 -9.07
CA ILE A 105 -3.73 9.69 -8.69
C ILE A 105 -3.75 9.93 -7.18
N GLU A 106 -3.43 8.91 -6.40
CA GLU A 106 -3.33 9.00 -4.94
C GLU A 106 -2.24 9.97 -4.51
N LEU A 107 -1.07 9.94 -5.19
CA LEU A 107 0.03 10.85 -4.92
C LEU A 107 -0.39 12.30 -5.11
N ALA A 108 -1.03 12.62 -6.24
CA ALA A 108 -1.52 13.98 -6.53
C ALA A 108 -2.54 14.45 -5.48
N LEU A 109 -3.49 13.59 -5.12
CA LEU A 109 -4.51 13.90 -4.12
C LEU A 109 -3.91 14.09 -2.72
N LEU A 110 -3.04 13.19 -2.27
CA LEU A 110 -2.46 13.20 -0.93
C LEU A 110 -1.45 14.32 -0.75
N GLY A 111 -0.65 14.59 -1.78
CA GLY A 111 0.37 15.65 -1.82
C GLY A 111 -0.17 17.00 -2.28
N GLU A 112 -1.43 17.08 -2.71
CA GLU A 112 -2.10 18.33 -3.14
C GLU A 112 -1.29 19.06 -4.22
N SER A 113 -0.81 18.29 -5.22
CA SER A 113 -0.05 18.79 -6.38
C SER A 113 -0.07 17.78 -7.52
N ASP A 114 -0.23 18.28 -8.75
CA ASP A 114 -0.10 17.46 -9.97
C ASP A 114 1.36 17.18 -10.34
N ASN A 115 2.31 17.89 -9.73
CA ASN A 115 3.74 17.61 -9.89
C ASN A 115 4.14 16.49 -8.89
N PRO A 116 4.58 15.32 -9.37
CA PRO A 116 4.89 14.18 -8.51
C PRO A 116 6.04 14.45 -7.53
N ASP A 117 7.05 15.22 -7.92
CA ASP A 117 8.18 15.57 -7.06
C ASP A 117 7.73 16.47 -5.91
N GLU A 118 6.88 17.46 -6.20
CA GLU A 118 6.31 18.35 -5.20
C GLU A 118 5.35 17.60 -4.27
N ALA A 119 4.48 16.76 -4.83
CA ALA A 119 3.53 15.96 -4.05
C ALA A 119 4.25 15.01 -3.08
N ALA A 120 5.28 14.30 -3.56
CA ALA A 120 6.08 13.42 -2.72
C ALA A 120 6.82 14.19 -1.62
N ARG A 121 7.42 15.36 -1.93
CA ARG A 121 8.08 16.22 -0.95
C ARG A 121 7.13 16.65 0.17
N LYS A 122 5.93 17.10 -0.17
CA LYS A 122 4.91 17.47 0.83
C LYS A 122 4.53 16.31 1.75
N LEU A 123 4.51 15.08 1.23
CA LEU A 123 4.24 13.88 2.06
C LEU A 123 5.43 13.55 2.97
N LEU A 124 6.67 13.69 2.49
CA LEU A 124 7.86 13.55 3.33
C LEU A 124 7.89 14.60 4.46
N GLU A 125 7.49 15.84 4.17
CA GLU A 125 7.38 16.92 5.17
C GLU A 125 6.32 16.62 6.25
N LYS A 126 5.34 15.75 5.97
CA LYS A 126 4.36 15.26 6.94
C LYS A 126 4.89 14.12 7.82
N GLY A 127 6.14 13.71 7.64
CA GLY A 127 6.86 12.82 8.55
C GLY A 127 7.08 11.39 8.06
N CYS A 128 6.51 10.95 6.94
CA CYS A 128 6.84 9.62 6.43
C CYS A 128 8.31 9.54 5.98
N THR A 129 8.94 8.38 6.14
CA THR A 129 10.36 8.22 5.82
C THR A 129 10.61 8.16 4.31
N SER A 130 9.68 7.56 3.56
CA SER A 130 9.78 7.47 2.10
C SER A 130 8.42 7.35 1.41
N VAL A 131 8.39 7.74 0.12
CA VAL A 131 7.22 7.67 -0.76
C VAL A 131 7.63 6.89 -2.01
N LEU A 132 7.05 5.72 -2.25
CA LEU A 132 7.20 4.99 -3.50
C LEU A 132 6.02 5.34 -4.42
N ALA A 133 6.21 6.31 -5.28
CA ALA A 133 5.24 6.66 -6.32
C ALA A 133 5.19 5.55 -7.38
N THR A 134 4.01 4.91 -7.55
CA THR A 134 3.85 3.81 -8.50
C THR A 134 3.27 4.29 -9.83
N GLY A 135 3.95 3.97 -10.95
CA GLY A 135 3.61 4.45 -12.29
C GLY A 135 2.58 3.61 -13.05
N GLY A 136 1.86 2.71 -12.37
CA GLY A 136 0.96 1.76 -13.01
C GLY A 136 -0.15 2.37 -13.89
N HIS A 137 -0.63 3.57 -13.56
CA HIS A 137 -1.67 4.29 -14.30
C HIS A 137 -1.15 5.13 -15.47
N GLY A 138 0.17 5.21 -15.69
CA GLY A 138 0.76 5.89 -16.84
C GLY A 138 0.47 5.14 -18.16
N THR A 139 0.84 5.75 -19.26
CA THR A 139 0.78 5.17 -20.62
C THR A 139 2.17 4.73 -21.10
N GLY A 140 2.23 3.83 -22.06
CA GLY A 140 3.50 3.36 -22.64
C GLY A 140 3.88 1.93 -22.26
N ILE A 141 5.01 1.47 -22.78
CA ILE A 141 5.50 0.09 -22.65
C ILE A 141 6.28 -0.16 -21.36
N ARG A 142 6.55 0.87 -20.58
CA ARG A 142 7.26 0.79 -19.29
C ARG A 142 6.45 1.43 -18.17
N ILE A 143 6.63 0.90 -16.99
CA ILE A 143 6.14 1.46 -15.73
C ILE A 143 7.37 1.97 -14.98
N THR A 144 7.38 3.25 -14.61
CA THR A 144 8.42 3.83 -13.76
C THR A 144 7.88 3.99 -12.35
N ASN A 145 8.48 3.29 -11.39
CA ASN A 145 8.22 3.50 -9.97
C ASN A 145 9.37 4.33 -9.39
N THR A 146 9.06 5.38 -8.64
CA THR A 146 10.05 6.31 -8.11
C THR A 146 9.96 6.38 -6.59
N LEU A 147 11.07 6.08 -5.92
CA LEU A 147 11.24 6.21 -4.48
C LEU A 147 11.79 7.59 -4.15
N TYR A 148 10.99 8.38 -3.46
CA TYR A 148 11.37 9.63 -2.83
C TYR A 148 11.71 9.39 -1.35
N SER A 149 12.74 10.02 -0.87
CA SER A 149 13.17 9.99 0.53
C SER A 149 13.88 11.31 0.88
N HIS A 150 14.42 11.42 2.08
CA HIS A 150 15.26 12.58 2.44
C HIS A 150 16.62 12.62 1.72
N ALA A 151 16.93 11.63 0.88
CA ALA A 151 18.09 11.69 -0.01
C ALA A 151 17.89 12.75 -1.12
N PRO A 152 18.97 13.40 -1.58
CA PRO A 152 18.87 14.52 -2.54
C PRO A 152 18.34 14.12 -3.92
N THR A 153 18.45 12.83 -4.28
CA THR A 153 18.05 12.35 -5.60
C THR A 153 17.10 11.15 -5.43
N PRO A 154 15.90 11.21 -6.02
CA PRO A 154 14.99 10.06 -6.07
C PRO A 154 15.61 8.88 -6.81
N MET A 155 15.19 7.68 -6.47
CA MET A 155 15.62 6.45 -7.12
C MET A 155 14.46 5.86 -7.91
N SER A 156 14.68 5.52 -9.18
CA SER A 156 13.64 4.98 -10.05
C SER A 156 13.96 3.58 -10.56
N TRP A 157 12.91 2.83 -10.82
CA TRP A 157 12.92 1.53 -11.48
C TRP A 157 11.99 1.56 -12.69
N ASP A 158 12.51 1.14 -13.82
CA ASP A 158 11.73 0.94 -15.04
C ASP A 158 11.44 -0.54 -15.22
N ILE A 159 10.17 -0.90 -15.21
CA ILE A 159 9.68 -2.26 -15.42
C ILE A 159 8.89 -2.33 -16.73
N GLU A 160 8.94 -3.47 -17.40
CA GLU A 160 8.11 -3.71 -18.56
C GLU A 160 6.63 -3.76 -18.15
N ARG A 161 5.78 -3.08 -18.93
CA ARG A 161 4.33 -3.11 -18.73
C ARG A 161 3.78 -4.37 -19.39
N ILE A 162 3.13 -5.20 -18.59
CA ILE A 162 2.29 -6.29 -19.11
C ILE A 162 0.95 -5.68 -19.49
N GLY A 163 0.50 -5.94 -20.72
CA GLY A 163 -0.77 -5.43 -21.21
C GLY A 163 -1.96 -5.95 -20.41
N GLY A 164 -3.03 -5.15 -20.35
CA GLY A 164 -4.24 -5.44 -19.57
C GLY A 164 -4.34 -4.64 -18.27
N GLU A 165 -5.48 -4.78 -17.61
CA GLU A 165 -5.76 -4.22 -16.30
C GLU A 165 -5.93 -5.36 -15.30
N TYR A 166 -5.33 -5.25 -14.13
CA TYR A 166 -5.28 -6.30 -13.12
C TYR A 166 -5.71 -5.75 -11.76
N HIS A 167 -6.59 -6.48 -11.09
CA HIS A 167 -7.05 -6.11 -9.76
C HIS A 167 -6.08 -6.58 -8.66
N GLY A 168 -5.65 -5.64 -7.80
CA GLY A 168 -4.86 -5.95 -6.60
C GLY A 168 -3.35 -5.99 -6.79
N THR A 169 -2.81 -5.44 -7.89
CA THR A 169 -1.36 -5.34 -8.13
C THR A 169 -0.66 -4.43 -7.13
N GLY A 170 -1.23 -3.25 -6.81
CA GLY A 170 -0.71 -2.33 -5.79
C GLY A 170 -0.65 -2.97 -4.41
N CYS A 171 -1.74 -3.59 -3.98
CA CYS A 171 -1.79 -4.30 -2.71
C CYS A 171 -0.79 -5.47 -2.64
N THR A 172 -0.57 -6.17 -3.76
CA THR A 172 0.44 -7.24 -3.85
C THR A 172 1.85 -6.66 -3.72
N LEU A 173 2.13 -5.53 -4.38
CA LEU A 173 3.42 -4.83 -4.29
C LEU A 173 3.71 -4.41 -2.84
N ALA A 174 2.79 -3.70 -2.20
CA ALA A 174 2.97 -3.24 -0.83
C ALA A 174 3.16 -4.40 0.16
N ALA A 175 2.39 -5.49 0.01
CA ALA A 175 2.54 -6.69 0.84
C ALA A 175 3.90 -7.38 0.63
N ALA A 176 4.36 -7.45 -0.62
CA ALA A 176 5.67 -8.02 -0.95
C ALA A 176 6.83 -7.17 -0.40
N ILE A 177 6.72 -5.83 -0.46
CA ILE A 177 7.70 -4.93 0.16
C ILE A 177 7.74 -5.17 1.68
N ALA A 178 6.58 -5.21 2.35
CA ALA A 178 6.51 -5.47 3.78
C ALA A 178 7.12 -6.84 4.15
N ALA A 179 6.88 -7.88 3.36
CA ALA A 179 7.49 -9.20 3.56
C ALA A 179 9.02 -9.15 3.42
N GLY A 180 9.55 -8.43 2.44
CA GLY A 180 11.00 -8.21 2.29
C GLY A 180 11.59 -7.45 3.48
N ARG A 181 10.90 -6.41 3.98
CA ARG A 181 11.31 -5.68 5.17
C ARG A 181 11.31 -6.55 6.43
N ALA A 182 10.28 -7.39 6.58
CA ALA A 182 10.21 -8.38 7.66
C ALA A 182 11.38 -9.38 7.65
N GLN A 183 11.95 -9.65 6.49
CA GLN A 183 13.14 -10.48 6.30
C GLN A 183 14.48 -9.73 6.48
N GLY A 184 14.43 -8.44 6.82
CA GLY A 184 15.61 -7.60 7.03
C GLY A 184 16.25 -7.04 5.74
N LEU A 185 15.60 -7.16 4.59
CA LEU A 185 16.09 -6.55 3.36
C LEU A 185 16.08 -5.02 3.49
N SER A 186 17.05 -4.34 2.89
CA SER A 186 17.01 -2.88 2.77
C SER A 186 15.77 -2.44 1.97
N PRO A 187 15.24 -1.20 2.16
CA PRO A 187 14.11 -0.71 1.38
C PRO A 187 14.29 -0.87 -0.14
N ARG A 188 15.47 -0.56 -0.65
CA ARG A 188 15.81 -0.74 -2.07
C ARG A 188 15.71 -2.19 -2.53
N ALA A 189 16.26 -3.13 -1.76
CA ALA A 189 16.23 -4.55 -2.10
C ALA A 189 14.80 -5.10 -2.03
N ALA A 190 14.03 -4.72 -0.98
CA ALA A 190 12.63 -5.10 -0.84
C ALA A 190 11.76 -4.63 -2.00
N ILE A 191 11.93 -3.36 -2.45
CA ILE A 191 11.22 -2.82 -3.62
C ILE A 191 11.60 -3.61 -4.89
N SER A 192 12.89 -3.82 -5.16
CA SER A 192 13.34 -4.52 -6.36
C SER A 192 12.78 -5.95 -6.42
N GLN A 193 12.85 -6.68 -5.29
CA GLN A 193 12.32 -8.05 -5.19
C GLN A 193 10.79 -8.07 -5.34
N ALA A 194 10.09 -7.13 -4.70
CA ALA A 194 8.65 -7.02 -4.77
C ALA A 194 8.15 -6.73 -6.20
N GLN A 195 8.82 -5.85 -6.93
CA GLN A 195 8.48 -5.55 -8.33
C GLN A 195 8.65 -6.77 -9.24
N ASN A 196 9.74 -7.52 -9.08
CA ASN A 196 9.96 -8.77 -9.82
C ASN A 196 8.89 -9.81 -9.49
N TYR A 197 8.53 -9.94 -8.21
CA TYR A 197 7.45 -10.83 -7.79
C TYR A 197 6.11 -10.43 -8.42
N VAL A 198 5.71 -9.15 -8.33
CA VAL A 198 4.46 -8.66 -8.92
C VAL A 198 4.45 -8.89 -10.43
N HIS A 199 5.54 -8.60 -11.14
CA HIS A 199 5.64 -8.85 -12.58
C HIS A 199 5.37 -10.34 -12.90
N ARG A 200 5.97 -11.26 -12.18
CA ARG A 200 5.72 -12.71 -12.34
C ARG A 200 4.28 -13.10 -12.03
N THR A 201 3.68 -12.55 -10.96
CA THR A 201 2.28 -12.85 -10.61
C THR A 201 1.29 -12.37 -11.68
N ILE A 202 1.61 -11.29 -12.38
CA ILE A 202 0.79 -10.77 -13.48
C ILE A 202 0.96 -11.63 -14.75
N LEU A 203 2.17 -12.11 -15.05
CA LEU A 203 2.39 -13.04 -16.17
C LEU A 203 1.57 -14.34 -16.05
N HIS A 204 1.23 -14.74 -14.82
CA HIS A 204 0.42 -15.91 -14.52
C HIS A 204 -0.96 -15.54 -13.96
N ALA A 205 -1.45 -14.33 -14.28
CA ALA A 205 -2.71 -13.83 -13.74
C ALA A 205 -3.89 -14.78 -14.02
N LEU A 206 -4.80 -14.85 -13.05
CA LEU A 206 -5.92 -15.77 -13.05
C LEU A 206 -7.22 -15.04 -13.42
N GLU A 207 -7.96 -15.59 -14.38
CA GLU A 207 -9.31 -15.15 -14.71
C GLU A 207 -10.31 -15.85 -13.78
N VAL A 208 -10.49 -15.30 -12.58
CA VAL A 208 -11.36 -15.89 -11.53
C VAL A 208 -12.81 -15.43 -11.62
N GLY A 209 -13.11 -14.46 -12.49
CA GLY A 209 -14.44 -13.87 -12.65
C GLY A 209 -14.64 -13.25 -14.01
N ARG A 210 -15.66 -12.36 -14.13
CA ARG A 210 -16.02 -11.71 -15.40
C ARG A 210 -15.41 -10.30 -15.56
N GLY A 211 -14.61 -9.87 -14.61
CA GLY A 211 -13.94 -8.57 -14.60
C GLY A 211 -12.43 -8.70 -14.81
N GLN A 212 -11.67 -7.86 -14.11
CA GLN A 212 -10.21 -7.85 -14.20
C GLN A 212 -9.60 -9.14 -13.67
N PRO A 213 -8.60 -9.73 -14.36
CA PRO A 213 -7.79 -10.81 -13.81
C PRO A 213 -7.08 -10.39 -12.52
N VAL A 214 -6.73 -11.36 -11.69
CA VAL A 214 -5.99 -11.12 -10.46
C VAL A 214 -4.59 -11.73 -10.55
N PRO A 215 -3.56 -11.11 -9.93
CA PRO A 215 -2.22 -11.70 -9.86
C PRO A 215 -2.24 -13.08 -9.22
N ASP A 216 -1.57 -14.06 -9.79
CA ASP A 216 -1.35 -15.37 -9.16
C ASP A 216 -0.32 -15.25 -8.03
N ARG A 217 -0.78 -15.07 -6.81
CA ARG A 217 0.06 -14.95 -5.61
C ARG A 217 0.60 -16.30 -5.12
N GLY A 218 0.15 -17.42 -5.72
CA GLY A 218 0.61 -18.77 -5.40
C GLY A 218 1.95 -19.12 -6.01
N ILE A 219 2.49 -18.31 -6.94
CA ILE A 219 3.83 -18.54 -7.48
C ILE A 219 4.88 -18.37 -6.37
N LEU A 220 5.88 -19.24 -6.36
CA LEU A 220 6.91 -19.22 -5.34
C LEU A 220 7.69 -17.90 -5.36
N TRP A 221 7.87 -17.31 -4.19
CA TRP A 221 8.78 -16.21 -3.96
C TRP A 221 10.22 -16.74 -4.08
N GLU A 222 11.03 -16.18 -4.99
CA GLU A 222 12.46 -16.47 -5.05
C GLU A 222 13.16 -15.90 -3.82
N ARG A 223 13.80 -16.79 -3.07
CA ARG A 223 14.61 -16.45 -1.89
C ARG A 223 15.98 -15.93 -2.29
#